data_8b178614aaa6871f79edec25b02d38c5
#
_entry.id   8b178614aaa6871f79edec25b02d38c5
#
_cell.length_a   1.000
_cell.length_b   1.000
_cell.length_c   1.000
_cell.angle_alpha   90.00
_cell.angle_beta   90.00
_cell.angle_gamma   90.00
#
_symmetry.space_group_name_H-M   'P 1'
#
loop_
_entity.id
_entity.type
_entity.pdbx_description
1 polymer ?
#
loop_
_entity_poly.entity_id
_entity_poly.type
_entity_poly.pdbx_seq_one_letter_code
_entity_poly.pdbx_strand_id
1 'polypeptide(L)'
;IEPGATVKYAFNEKADISTPGTYSLCGEVKDASDSDDYNNKVFSSTVINHYKAATIPYVGDLETDLERTQWKFEGGWATGNNFTGANSSYSGKGGIRHTGAAGKDGDWAFSGCIEIPAGTYDFAFFYRTWLIVSGNPTPEKNGQSFEIFLGNSPVADAMNMSVYKVENALVPGRQYQKVVNTITIPQDGHYYIGVKCTTTNTMSSAIFMDYFTIKVPVTTGLSIETDPYVADFANRESEWYHYNPSESHFEQWTVAKIGDETFMKTQVTRDDAGLGLTYKPCPGAYVAPVMSLKKGDIIKATFDYSIIIKASAPESMEQYIRLYMADKDMPDAFTTLVASGDDNSGDRATASGSITIQADGLYYFGYLVETPVSTQAFNLYSTKIEKTGTDPNVGMQNTEAEESGYYVAGHTLCLAGDYQTVRIYNENGQLVLHTGNTDRIELDTYESGVYILSLTSGSVTKTGKFIVK
;
A
#
# COMPACT_ATOMS: atom_id res chain seq x y z
N ILE A 1 22.80 -8.42 -62.99
CA ILE A 1 22.63 -9.75 -62.33
C ILE A 1 22.25 -10.72 -63.41
N GLU A 2 22.94 -11.87 -63.51
CA GLU A 2 22.58 -12.91 -64.51
C GLU A 2 21.19 -13.48 -64.23
N PRO A 3 20.43 -13.87 -65.21
CA PRO A 3 19.10 -14.46 -65.02
C PRO A 3 19.15 -15.66 -64.04
N GLY A 4 18.34 -15.61 -62.99
CA GLY A 4 18.30 -16.63 -61.98
C GLY A 4 19.30 -16.48 -60.82
N ALA A 5 20.20 -15.49 -60.88
CA ALA A 5 21.15 -15.21 -59.79
C ALA A 5 20.47 -14.39 -58.67
N THR A 6 20.84 -14.72 -57.42
CA THR A 6 20.39 -13.99 -56.24
C THR A 6 21.55 -13.16 -55.66
N VAL A 7 21.32 -11.88 -55.48
CA VAL A 7 22.31 -10.98 -54.85
C VAL A 7 21.70 -10.45 -53.51
N LYS A 8 22.50 -10.53 -52.45
CA LYS A 8 22.17 -9.86 -51.21
C LYS A 8 22.66 -8.42 -51.23
N TYR A 9 21.75 -7.49 -51.06
CA TYR A 9 22.08 -6.06 -51.00
C TYR A 9 21.83 -5.55 -49.58
N ALA A 10 22.79 -4.80 -49.03
CA ALA A 10 22.66 -4.10 -47.78
C ALA A 10 22.50 -2.62 -48.04
N PHE A 11 21.43 -2.01 -47.55
CA PHE A 11 21.22 -0.59 -47.66
C PHE A 11 22.22 0.16 -46.77
N ASN A 12 22.83 1.21 -47.31
CA ASN A 12 23.78 2.07 -46.57
C ASN A 12 23.04 3.01 -45.60
N GLU A 13 21.82 3.38 -45.92
CA GLU A 13 20.96 4.19 -45.07
C GLU A 13 20.03 3.32 -44.25
N LYS A 14 19.83 3.69 -43.00
CA LYS A 14 18.90 3.03 -42.09
C LYS A 14 17.56 3.77 -42.14
N ALA A 15 16.48 3.03 -42.14
CA ALA A 15 15.17 3.62 -41.92
C ALA A 15 15.09 4.20 -40.50
N ASP A 16 14.66 5.45 -40.41
CA ASP A 16 14.36 6.05 -39.10
C ASP A 16 13.01 5.54 -38.61
N ILE A 17 13.06 4.65 -37.64
CA ILE A 17 11.92 4.15 -36.91
C ILE A 17 12.01 4.52 -35.42
N SER A 18 12.67 5.64 -35.09
CA SER A 18 12.88 6.08 -33.71
C SER A 18 11.59 6.50 -33.00
N THR A 19 10.60 6.96 -33.75
CA THR A 19 9.29 7.28 -33.22
C THR A 19 8.50 5.95 -32.95
N PRO A 20 7.90 5.77 -31.81
CA PRO A 20 7.04 4.61 -31.58
C PRO A 20 5.89 4.53 -32.57
N GLY A 21 5.66 3.35 -33.12
CA GLY A 21 4.60 3.15 -34.12
C GLY A 21 4.75 1.85 -34.88
N THR A 22 3.79 1.62 -35.77
CA THR A 22 3.76 0.49 -36.67
C THR A 22 4.25 0.94 -38.04
N TYR A 23 5.26 0.26 -38.54
CA TYR A 23 5.91 0.57 -39.80
C TYR A 23 5.75 -0.58 -40.80
N SER A 24 5.52 -0.24 -42.05
CA SER A 24 5.67 -1.16 -43.18
C SER A 24 6.89 -0.69 -44.00
N LEU A 25 7.89 -1.55 -44.07
CA LEU A 25 9.08 -1.27 -44.90
C LEU A 25 8.85 -1.84 -46.29
N CYS A 26 9.13 -1.03 -47.29
CA CYS A 26 9.06 -1.44 -48.69
C CYS A 26 10.46 -1.38 -49.30
N GLY A 27 10.95 -2.49 -49.82
CA GLY A 27 12.12 -2.53 -50.70
C GLY A 27 11.67 -2.45 -52.15
N GLU A 28 12.23 -1.52 -52.91
CA GLU A 28 11.93 -1.35 -54.34
C GLU A 28 13.23 -1.42 -55.15
N VAL A 29 13.23 -2.20 -56.18
CA VAL A 29 14.28 -2.24 -57.21
C VAL A 29 13.81 -1.43 -58.41
N LYS A 30 14.61 -0.50 -58.87
CA LYS A 30 14.30 0.31 -60.06
C LYS A 30 15.30 0.04 -61.19
N ASP A 31 14.78 -0.40 -62.32
CA ASP A 31 15.51 -0.55 -63.55
C ASP A 31 14.75 0.14 -64.68
N ALA A 32 15.39 1.09 -65.35
CA ALA A 32 14.75 1.86 -66.40
C ALA A 32 14.35 1.03 -67.61
N SER A 33 14.87 -0.18 -67.75
CA SER A 33 14.54 -1.13 -68.84
C SER A 33 13.46 -2.15 -68.44
N ASP A 34 13.03 -2.18 -67.19
CA ASP A 34 12.00 -3.07 -66.72
C ASP A 34 10.61 -2.48 -67.02
N SER A 35 9.83 -3.23 -67.76
CA SER A 35 8.46 -2.85 -68.11
C SER A 35 7.39 -3.37 -67.17
N ASP A 36 7.77 -4.13 -66.12
CA ASP A 36 6.87 -4.72 -65.14
C ASP A 36 7.22 -4.23 -63.75
N ASP A 37 6.63 -3.13 -63.37
CA ASP A 37 6.81 -2.54 -62.03
C ASP A 37 6.14 -3.34 -60.91
N TYR A 38 5.38 -4.36 -61.21
CA TYR A 38 4.56 -5.07 -60.22
C TYR A 38 5.36 -6.03 -59.33
N ASN A 39 6.49 -6.54 -59.85
CA ASN A 39 7.36 -7.48 -59.11
C ASN A 39 8.55 -6.78 -58.43
N ASN A 40 8.69 -5.46 -58.64
CA ASN A 40 9.82 -4.67 -58.17
C ASN A 40 9.73 -4.26 -56.69
N LYS A 41 8.62 -4.53 -56.02
CA LYS A 41 8.36 -4.17 -54.65
C LYS A 41 8.17 -5.37 -53.74
N VAL A 42 8.88 -5.34 -52.62
CA VAL A 42 8.72 -6.29 -51.53
C VAL A 42 8.38 -5.54 -50.28
N PHE A 43 7.28 -5.87 -49.63
CA PHE A 43 6.88 -5.36 -48.33
C PHE A 43 7.35 -6.30 -47.22
N SER A 44 7.92 -5.72 -46.17
CA SER A 44 8.23 -6.44 -44.99
C SER A 44 6.94 -6.87 -44.27
N SER A 45 7.05 -7.88 -43.44
CA SER A 45 6.10 -8.03 -42.32
C SER A 45 6.13 -6.73 -41.46
N THR A 46 5.00 -6.40 -40.85
CA THR A 46 4.88 -5.24 -39.98
C THR A 46 6.01 -5.19 -38.95
N VAL A 47 6.73 -4.07 -38.93
CA VAL A 47 7.74 -3.76 -37.91
C VAL A 47 7.07 -2.85 -36.90
N ILE A 48 7.04 -3.26 -35.66
CA ILE A 48 6.53 -2.43 -34.56
C ILE A 48 7.72 -1.90 -33.78
N ASN A 49 7.89 -0.58 -33.74
CA ASN A 49 8.75 0.06 -32.78
C ASN A 49 7.94 0.30 -31.50
N HIS A 50 8.37 -0.35 -30.44
CA HIS A 50 7.74 -0.17 -29.13
C HIS A 50 8.11 1.20 -28.57
N TYR A 51 7.26 1.72 -27.70
CA TYR A 51 7.55 2.92 -26.94
C TYR A 51 8.86 2.74 -26.16
N LYS A 52 9.50 3.86 -25.85
CA LYS A 52 10.68 3.86 -24.98
C LYS A 52 10.36 3.06 -23.71
N ALA A 53 11.27 2.17 -23.34
CA ALA A 53 11.14 1.42 -22.09
C ALA A 53 10.99 2.38 -20.91
N ALA A 54 10.07 2.08 -20.02
CA ALA A 54 10.00 2.74 -18.73
C ALA A 54 11.24 2.36 -17.89
N THR A 55 11.60 3.19 -16.91
CA THR A 55 12.76 2.96 -16.04
C THR A 55 12.32 2.87 -14.59
N ILE A 56 13.21 2.41 -13.73
CA ILE A 56 12.96 2.36 -12.27
C ILE A 56 13.21 3.77 -11.67
N PRO A 57 12.34 4.26 -10.79
CA PRO A 57 11.12 3.62 -10.29
C PRO A 57 10.02 3.56 -11.37
N TYR A 58 9.42 2.39 -11.53
CA TYR A 58 8.31 2.19 -12.44
C TYR A 58 6.97 2.39 -11.72
N VAL A 59 6.06 3.10 -12.37
CA VAL A 59 4.66 3.23 -11.97
C VAL A 59 3.79 3.03 -13.20
N GLY A 60 2.98 1.98 -13.19
CA GLY A 60 2.01 1.66 -14.23
C GLY A 60 0.61 1.91 -13.68
N ASP A 61 0.13 3.17 -13.74
CA ASP A 61 -1.20 3.57 -13.27
C ASP A 61 -2.26 3.57 -14.38
N LEU A 62 -1.86 3.35 -15.63
CA LEU A 62 -2.72 3.27 -16.82
C LEU A 62 -3.60 4.52 -17.05
N GLU A 63 -3.22 5.68 -16.54
CA GLU A 63 -4.02 6.90 -16.66
C GLU A 63 -3.95 7.55 -18.04
N THR A 64 -2.87 7.32 -18.79
CA THR A 64 -2.68 7.91 -20.12
C THR A 64 -3.04 6.93 -21.24
N ASP A 65 -3.51 7.44 -22.38
CA ASP A 65 -3.75 6.61 -23.57
C ASP A 65 -2.45 5.95 -24.04
N LEU A 66 -1.33 6.68 -23.95
CA LEU A 66 0.00 6.18 -24.30
C LEU A 66 0.33 4.91 -23.51
N GLU A 67 0.16 4.95 -22.20
CA GLU A 67 0.47 3.84 -21.32
C GLU A 67 -0.46 2.64 -21.60
N ARG A 68 -1.77 2.89 -21.73
CA ARG A 68 -2.74 1.83 -22.07
C ARG A 68 -2.44 1.15 -23.40
N THR A 69 -1.95 1.86 -24.40
CA THR A 69 -1.60 1.28 -25.72
C THR A 69 -0.33 0.43 -25.69
N GLN A 70 0.50 0.56 -24.64
CA GLN A 70 1.68 -0.29 -24.45
C GLN A 70 1.33 -1.68 -23.93
N TRP A 71 0.16 -1.82 -23.33
CA TRP A 71 -0.31 -3.11 -22.84
C TRP A 71 -0.91 -3.97 -23.96
N LYS A 72 -0.55 -5.24 -24.00
CA LYS A 72 -1.11 -6.25 -24.89
C LYS A 72 -2.05 -7.15 -24.11
N PHE A 73 -3.24 -7.40 -24.65
CA PHE A 73 -4.27 -8.20 -24.00
C PHE A 73 -4.63 -9.40 -24.84
N GLU A 74 -4.81 -10.55 -24.19
CA GLU A 74 -5.28 -11.79 -24.76
C GLU A 74 -6.47 -12.32 -23.97
N GLY A 75 -7.44 -12.92 -24.67
CA GLY A 75 -8.64 -13.49 -24.06
C GLY A 75 -9.56 -12.45 -23.42
N GLY A 76 -9.89 -12.64 -22.15
CA GLY A 76 -10.85 -11.81 -21.40
C GLY A 76 -10.25 -10.54 -20.78
N TRP A 77 -8.96 -10.29 -20.93
CA TRP A 77 -8.32 -9.09 -20.42
C TRP A 77 -8.59 -7.86 -21.30
N ALA A 78 -8.76 -6.73 -20.67
CA ALA A 78 -8.94 -5.43 -21.34
C ALA A 78 -8.49 -4.29 -20.44
N THR A 79 -8.19 -3.15 -21.04
CA THR A 79 -7.96 -1.88 -20.35
C THR A 79 -9.06 -0.88 -20.68
N GLY A 80 -9.13 0.19 -19.93
CA GLY A 80 -10.06 1.30 -20.18
C GLY A 80 -9.65 2.54 -19.40
N ASN A 81 -10.21 3.68 -19.84
CA ASN A 81 -10.02 5.01 -19.26
C ASN A 81 -11.27 5.55 -18.57
N ASN A 82 -12.24 4.69 -18.30
CA ASN A 82 -13.53 5.08 -17.72
C ASN A 82 -14.02 4.04 -16.72
N PHE A 83 -13.13 3.55 -15.88
CA PHE A 83 -13.52 2.72 -14.76
C PHE A 83 -14.11 3.60 -13.67
N THR A 84 -15.42 3.72 -13.64
CA THR A 84 -16.18 4.54 -12.69
C THR A 84 -17.31 3.73 -12.04
N GLY A 85 -17.79 4.21 -10.91
CA GLY A 85 -18.86 3.54 -10.17
C GLY A 85 -18.44 2.14 -9.70
N ALA A 86 -19.22 1.12 -10.02
CA ALA A 86 -18.90 -0.27 -9.66
C ALA A 86 -17.61 -0.81 -10.29
N ASN A 87 -17.13 -0.18 -11.35
CA ASN A 87 -15.89 -0.55 -12.04
C ASN A 87 -14.73 0.38 -11.73
N SER A 88 -14.81 1.21 -10.67
CA SER A 88 -13.73 2.15 -10.36
C SER A 88 -12.37 1.48 -10.24
N SER A 89 -11.36 2.11 -10.82
CA SER A 89 -9.94 1.77 -10.67
C SER A 89 -9.47 2.08 -9.25
N TYR A 90 -8.28 1.61 -8.90
CA TYR A 90 -7.61 1.98 -7.67
C TYR A 90 -7.18 3.44 -7.71
N SER A 91 -6.50 3.84 -8.76
CA SER A 91 -6.05 5.21 -9.02
C SER A 91 -6.77 5.77 -10.24
N GLY A 92 -7.11 7.03 -10.23
CA GLY A 92 -7.70 7.73 -11.37
C GLY A 92 -8.90 7.03 -12.03
N LYS A 93 -8.79 6.74 -13.33
CA LYS A 93 -9.84 6.10 -14.15
C LYS A 93 -9.32 4.96 -15.02
N GLY A 94 -8.00 4.77 -15.07
CA GLY A 94 -7.33 3.72 -15.81
C GLY A 94 -7.27 2.41 -15.03
N GLY A 95 -6.88 1.33 -15.70
CA GLY A 95 -6.67 0.03 -15.07
C GLY A 95 -6.81 -1.11 -16.06
N ILE A 96 -6.55 -2.33 -15.61
CA ILE A 96 -6.84 -3.53 -16.38
C ILE A 96 -7.91 -4.36 -15.66
N ARG A 97 -8.72 -5.06 -16.44
CA ARG A 97 -9.70 -5.99 -15.92
C ARG A 97 -9.74 -7.26 -16.75
N HIS A 98 -9.98 -8.36 -16.10
CA HIS A 98 -10.41 -9.61 -16.73
C HIS A 98 -11.91 -9.77 -16.46
N THR A 99 -12.70 -9.76 -17.51
CA THR A 99 -14.12 -10.07 -17.42
C THR A 99 -14.32 -11.44 -18.02
N GLY A 100 -14.33 -12.44 -17.20
CA GLY A 100 -14.59 -13.80 -17.65
C GLY A 100 -15.95 -14.24 -17.18
N ALA A 101 -16.88 -14.47 -18.10
CA ALA A 101 -17.79 -15.55 -17.87
C ALA A 101 -16.94 -16.81 -17.84
N ALA A 102 -16.89 -17.49 -16.69
CA ALA A 102 -16.46 -18.86 -16.53
C ALA A 102 -15.14 -19.28 -17.21
N GLY A 103 -14.12 -19.42 -16.41
CA GLY A 103 -13.03 -20.33 -16.67
C GLY A 103 -12.23 -20.11 -17.94
N LYS A 104 -11.67 -18.92 -18.12
CA LYS A 104 -10.65 -18.74 -19.14
C LYS A 104 -9.28 -18.78 -18.51
N ASP A 105 -8.95 -19.93 -17.95
CA ASP A 105 -7.58 -20.25 -17.60
C ASP A 105 -6.69 -20.07 -18.83
N GLY A 106 -5.63 -19.30 -18.68
CA GLY A 106 -4.65 -19.06 -19.72
C GLY A 106 -4.74 -17.72 -20.44
N ASP A 107 -5.71 -16.88 -20.15
CA ASP A 107 -5.76 -15.51 -20.68
C ASP A 107 -4.65 -14.63 -20.07
N TRP A 108 -4.01 -13.82 -20.92
CA TRP A 108 -2.87 -13.01 -20.52
C TRP A 108 -3.05 -11.51 -20.77
N ALA A 109 -2.44 -10.70 -19.88
CA ALA A 109 -2.17 -9.30 -20.09
C ALA A 109 -0.67 -9.05 -19.92
N PHE A 110 -0.06 -8.28 -20.82
CA PHE A 110 1.37 -7.96 -20.81
C PHE A 110 1.55 -6.46 -20.78
N SER A 111 2.41 -5.97 -19.87
CA SER A 111 2.75 -4.54 -19.80
C SER A 111 3.60 -4.08 -20.99
N GLY A 112 3.81 -2.78 -21.07
CA GLY A 112 4.91 -2.19 -21.84
C GLY A 112 6.28 -2.64 -21.31
N CYS A 113 7.31 -2.32 -22.08
CA CYS A 113 8.69 -2.64 -21.76
C CYS A 113 9.20 -1.79 -20.59
N ILE A 114 9.91 -2.42 -19.66
CA ILE A 114 10.51 -1.78 -18.49
C ILE A 114 11.99 -2.16 -18.47
N GLU A 115 12.86 -1.17 -18.44
CA GLU A 115 14.32 -1.38 -18.26
C GLU A 115 14.59 -1.50 -16.77
N ILE A 116 15.04 -2.68 -16.32
CA ILE A 116 15.30 -2.98 -14.91
C ILE A 116 16.73 -3.45 -14.76
N PRO A 117 17.59 -2.72 -14.03
CA PRO A 117 18.93 -3.20 -13.65
C PRO A 117 18.84 -4.43 -12.75
N ALA A 118 19.91 -5.21 -12.70
CA ALA A 118 20.07 -6.28 -11.72
C ALA A 118 19.99 -5.72 -10.31
N GLY A 119 19.25 -6.40 -9.42
CA GLY A 119 19.08 -5.90 -8.06
C GLY A 119 17.83 -6.44 -7.37
N THR A 120 17.58 -5.92 -6.19
CA THR A 120 16.38 -6.25 -5.39
C THR A 120 15.42 -5.08 -5.42
N TYR A 121 14.14 -5.39 -5.63
CA TYR A 121 13.08 -4.40 -5.77
C TYR A 121 11.82 -4.83 -5.04
N ASP A 122 11.02 -3.86 -4.61
CA ASP A 122 9.65 -4.08 -4.19
C ASP A 122 8.74 -3.95 -5.41
N PHE A 123 8.10 -5.06 -5.77
CA PHE A 123 7.04 -5.13 -6.75
C PHE A 123 5.69 -5.02 -6.03
N ALA A 124 4.89 -4.03 -6.38
CA ALA A 124 3.58 -3.87 -5.77
C ALA A 124 2.51 -3.60 -6.82
N PHE A 125 1.28 -3.96 -6.50
CA PHE A 125 0.10 -3.67 -7.30
C PHE A 125 -1.15 -3.74 -6.42
N PHE A 126 -2.26 -3.26 -6.95
CA PHE A 126 -3.56 -3.33 -6.31
C PHE A 126 -4.50 -4.20 -7.12
N TYR A 127 -5.30 -5.03 -6.45
CA TYR A 127 -6.31 -5.83 -7.11
C TYR A 127 -7.58 -5.96 -6.28
N ARG A 128 -8.66 -6.28 -6.94
CA ARG A 128 -9.92 -6.72 -6.34
C ARG A 128 -10.63 -7.73 -7.23
N THR A 129 -11.55 -8.47 -6.62
CA THR A 129 -12.44 -9.36 -7.32
C THR A 129 -13.87 -8.88 -7.13
N TRP A 130 -14.55 -8.56 -8.21
CA TRP A 130 -15.92 -8.07 -8.15
C TRP A 130 -16.91 -9.22 -8.31
N LEU A 131 -17.87 -9.27 -7.41
CA LEU A 131 -18.92 -10.27 -7.40
C LEU A 131 -20.23 -9.69 -7.89
N ILE A 132 -20.76 -10.26 -8.98
CA ILE A 132 -22.11 -9.99 -9.47
C ILE A 132 -23.07 -11.08 -8.97
N VAL A 133 -22.97 -11.51 -7.73
CA VAL A 133 -23.81 -12.60 -7.23
C VAL A 133 -24.62 -12.16 -6.04
N SER A 134 -25.91 -12.49 -6.07
CA SER A 134 -26.78 -12.47 -4.90
C SER A 134 -26.50 -13.71 -4.05
N GLY A 135 -26.21 -13.52 -2.78
CA GLY A 135 -25.98 -14.59 -1.81
C GLY A 135 -24.64 -14.43 -1.08
N ASN A 136 -24.31 -15.41 -0.26
CA ASN A 136 -23.04 -15.42 0.47
C ASN A 136 -21.93 -16.00 -0.43
N PRO A 137 -21.02 -15.17 -0.95
CA PRO A 137 -19.91 -15.64 -1.75
C PRO A 137 -18.92 -16.45 -0.90
N THR A 138 -18.34 -17.49 -1.49
CA THR A 138 -17.24 -18.24 -0.88
C THR A 138 -16.03 -18.27 -1.81
N PRO A 139 -14.81 -18.36 -1.26
CA PRO A 139 -13.59 -18.43 -2.07
C PRO A 139 -13.65 -19.53 -3.15
N GLU A 140 -14.18 -20.71 -2.81
CA GLU A 140 -14.23 -21.87 -3.73
C GLU A 140 -15.20 -21.67 -4.90
N LYS A 141 -16.28 -20.89 -4.68
CA LYS A 141 -17.31 -20.68 -5.72
C LYS A 141 -17.08 -19.40 -6.50
N ASN A 142 -16.59 -18.37 -5.84
CA ASN A 142 -16.58 -16.99 -6.37
C ASN A 142 -15.17 -16.40 -6.43
N GLY A 143 -14.20 -17.05 -5.78
CA GLY A 143 -12.82 -16.59 -5.75
C GLY A 143 -12.21 -16.58 -7.15
N GLN A 144 -11.31 -15.65 -7.38
CA GLN A 144 -10.55 -15.52 -8.62
C GLN A 144 -9.10 -15.92 -8.38
N SER A 145 -8.51 -16.55 -9.38
CA SER A 145 -7.13 -17.00 -9.34
C SER A 145 -6.34 -16.33 -10.45
N PHE A 146 -5.15 -15.88 -10.12
CA PHE A 146 -4.23 -15.31 -11.10
C PHE A 146 -2.78 -15.46 -10.65
N GLU A 147 -1.89 -15.35 -11.61
CA GLU A 147 -0.45 -15.35 -11.36
C GLU A 147 0.20 -14.20 -12.14
N ILE A 148 1.17 -13.53 -11.52
CA ILE A 148 1.92 -12.45 -12.12
C ILE A 148 3.37 -12.88 -12.31
N PHE A 149 3.90 -12.56 -13.48
CA PHE A 149 5.24 -12.92 -13.91
C PHE A 149 6.02 -11.68 -14.34
N LEU A 150 7.33 -11.82 -14.35
CA LEU A 150 8.23 -11.02 -15.17
C LEU A 150 8.85 -11.91 -16.23
N GLY A 151 9.02 -11.33 -17.41
CA GLY A 151 9.64 -12.01 -18.55
C GLY A 151 10.34 -11.03 -19.47
N ASN A 152 11.14 -11.51 -20.40
CA ASN A 152 11.94 -10.68 -21.30
C ASN A 152 11.25 -10.39 -22.66
N SER A 153 10.01 -10.82 -22.83
CA SER A 153 9.18 -10.56 -24.01
C SER A 153 7.70 -10.67 -23.63
N PRO A 154 6.79 -9.87 -24.26
CA PRO A 154 5.37 -9.84 -23.94
C PRO A 154 4.62 -11.03 -24.60
N VAL A 155 5.05 -12.24 -24.31
CA VAL A 155 4.43 -13.51 -24.75
C VAL A 155 4.50 -14.55 -23.62
N ALA A 156 3.52 -15.45 -23.58
CA ALA A 156 3.37 -16.42 -22.50
C ALA A 156 4.64 -17.26 -22.24
N ASP A 157 5.28 -17.75 -23.29
CA ASP A 157 6.47 -18.61 -23.19
C ASP A 157 7.71 -17.89 -22.62
N ALA A 158 7.72 -16.55 -22.65
CA ALA A 158 8.80 -15.75 -22.10
C ALA A 158 8.59 -15.35 -20.63
N MET A 159 7.41 -15.62 -20.07
CA MET A 159 7.05 -15.30 -18.69
C MET A 159 7.54 -16.40 -17.73
N ASN A 160 8.82 -16.31 -17.34
CA ASN A 160 9.52 -17.39 -16.63
C ASN A 160 9.83 -17.07 -15.15
N MET A 161 9.58 -15.84 -14.68
CA MET A 161 9.78 -15.45 -13.28
C MET A 161 8.42 -15.17 -12.64
N SER A 162 7.88 -16.11 -11.88
CA SER A 162 6.67 -15.89 -11.08
C SER A 162 6.99 -14.97 -9.91
N VAL A 163 6.27 -13.86 -9.80
CA VAL A 163 6.48 -12.86 -8.75
C VAL A 163 5.33 -12.82 -7.74
N TYR A 164 4.15 -13.28 -8.14
CA TYR A 164 3.00 -13.41 -7.24
C TYR A 164 2.00 -14.42 -7.78
N LYS A 165 1.42 -15.22 -6.88
CA LYS A 165 0.34 -16.15 -7.20
C LYS A 165 -0.72 -16.11 -6.11
N VAL A 166 -1.97 -16.11 -6.51
CA VAL A 166 -3.10 -16.27 -5.60
C VAL A 166 -4.14 -17.22 -6.20
N GLU A 167 -4.74 -18.03 -5.34
CA GLU A 167 -5.81 -18.96 -5.69
C GLU A 167 -7.07 -18.62 -4.89
N ASN A 168 -8.21 -18.62 -5.58
CA ASN A 168 -9.52 -18.38 -5.00
C ASN A 168 -9.61 -17.08 -4.17
N ALA A 169 -8.92 -16.02 -4.61
CA ALA A 169 -8.98 -14.72 -3.94
C ALA A 169 -10.40 -14.18 -3.97
N LEU A 170 -10.93 -13.89 -2.81
CA LEU A 170 -12.22 -13.26 -2.63
C LEU A 170 -12.01 -11.91 -1.94
N VAL A 171 -11.92 -10.86 -2.75
CA VAL A 171 -11.85 -9.47 -2.30
C VAL A 171 -13.19 -8.83 -2.66
N PRO A 172 -14.19 -8.96 -1.77
CA PRO A 172 -15.56 -8.55 -2.04
C PRO A 172 -15.70 -7.02 -2.01
N GLY A 173 -16.75 -6.56 -2.69
CA GLY A 173 -17.05 -5.15 -2.73
C GLY A 173 -16.17 -4.40 -3.72
N ARG A 174 -15.81 -3.19 -3.35
CA ARG A 174 -15.06 -2.27 -4.19
C ARG A 174 -13.68 -1.94 -3.65
N GLN A 175 -13.25 -2.67 -2.59
CA GLN A 175 -11.97 -2.46 -1.94
C GLN A 175 -10.85 -3.16 -2.70
N TYR A 176 -9.80 -2.40 -3.01
CA TYR A 176 -8.58 -2.96 -3.55
C TYR A 176 -7.68 -3.47 -2.44
N GLN A 177 -7.14 -4.66 -2.65
CA GLN A 177 -6.08 -5.19 -1.81
C GLN A 177 -4.74 -4.84 -2.43
N LYS A 178 -3.84 -4.25 -1.63
CA LYS A 178 -2.43 -4.05 -2.02
C LYS A 178 -1.67 -5.34 -1.84
N VAL A 179 -0.80 -5.63 -2.78
CA VAL A 179 0.23 -6.68 -2.69
C VAL A 179 1.58 -6.02 -2.81
N VAL A 180 2.52 -6.43 -1.96
CA VAL A 180 3.93 -6.04 -2.05
C VAL A 180 4.77 -7.31 -1.92
N ASN A 181 5.62 -7.55 -2.91
CA ASN A 181 6.58 -8.65 -2.89
C ASN A 181 7.97 -8.13 -3.22
N THR A 182 8.95 -8.55 -2.44
CA THR A 182 10.34 -8.31 -2.78
C THR A 182 10.80 -9.30 -3.84
N ILE A 183 11.31 -8.79 -4.95
CA ILE A 183 11.79 -9.56 -6.10
C ILE A 183 13.27 -9.32 -6.34
N THR A 184 13.95 -10.31 -6.91
CA THR A 184 15.36 -10.20 -7.32
C THR A 184 15.47 -10.32 -8.84
N ILE A 185 15.99 -9.28 -9.49
CA ILE A 185 16.29 -9.25 -10.91
C ILE A 185 17.72 -9.74 -11.11
N PRO A 186 17.94 -10.86 -11.83
CA PRO A 186 19.25 -11.51 -11.88
C PRO A 186 20.27 -10.80 -12.77
N GLN A 187 19.80 -10.02 -13.75
CA GLN A 187 20.66 -9.32 -14.71
C GLN A 187 19.95 -8.07 -15.26
N ASP A 188 20.73 -7.08 -15.67
CA ASP A 188 20.21 -5.91 -16.36
C ASP A 188 19.45 -6.34 -17.61
N GLY A 189 18.31 -5.71 -17.88
CA GLY A 189 17.55 -6.08 -19.06
C GLY A 189 16.23 -5.35 -19.24
N HIS A 190 15.56 -5.72 -20.31
CA HIS A 190 14.19 -5.31 -20.60
C HIS A 190 13.23 -6.40 -20.12
N TYR A 191 12.29 -5.99 -19.29
CA TYR A 191 11.30 -6.87 -18.68
C TYR A 191 9.89 -6.39 -18.97
N TYR A 192 8.96 -7.33 -18.89
CA TYR A 192 7.53 -7.11 -19.04
C TYR A 192 6.81 -7.77 -17.88
N ILE A 193 5.79 -7.11 -17.37
CA ILE A 193 4.87 -7.71 -16.41
C ILE A 193 3.86 -8.53 -17.20
N GLY A 194 3.73 -9.81 -16.88
CA GLY A 194 2.70 -10.69 -17.42
C GLY A 194 1.69 -11.06 -16.36
N VAL A 195 0.42 -10.84 -16.60
CA VAL A 195 -0.68 -11.23 -15.69
C VAL A 195 -1.46 -12.36 -16.35
N LYS A 196 -1.42 -13.55 -15.74
CA LYS A 196 -2.14 -14.73 -16.21
C LYS A 196 -3.39 -14.95 -15.38
N CYS A 197 -4.56 -15.02 -16.00
CA CYS A 197 -5.75 -15.53 -15.32
C CYS A 197 -5.63 -17.05 -15.18
N THR A 198 -5.82 -17.57 -13.97
CA THR A 198 -5.82 -19.02 -13.67
C THR A 198 -7.13 -19.45 -12.99
N THR A 199 -8.16 -18.64 -13.11
CA THR A 199 -9.49 -18.92 -12.54
C THR A 199 -10.15 -20.07 -13.27
N THR A 200 -10.61 -21.07 -12.53
CA THR A 200 -11.32 -22.25 -13.06
C THR A 200 -12.79 -22.31 -12.65
N ASN A 201 -13.23 -21.45 -11.74
CA ASN A 201 -14.61 -21.45 -11.29
C ASN A 201 -15.56 -20.92 -12.38
N THR A 202 -16.84 -21.33 -12.30
CA THR A 202 -17.85 -21.03 -13.32
C THR A 202 -18.71 -19.83 -13.01
N MET A 203 -18.46 -19.12 -11.90
CA MET A 203 -19.29 -18.00 -11.48
C MET A 203 -18.83 -16.71 -12.17
N SER A 204 -19.80 -15.90 -12.57
CA SER A 204 -19.54 -14.59 -13.18
C SER A 204 -18.85 -13.67 -12.19
N SER A 205 -17.61 -13.36 -12.44
CA SER A 205 -16.77 -12.51 -11.60
C SER A 205 -15.74 -11.80 -12.47
N ALA A 206 -15.03 -10.83 -11.92
CA ALA A 206 -13.99 -10.11 -12.62
C ALA A 206 -12.77 -9.90 -11.71
N ILE A 207 -11.59 -9.83 -12.32
CA ILE A 207 -10.37 -9.36 -11.68
C ILE A 207 -10.13 -7.94 -12.17
N PHE A 208 -9.91 -7.03 -11.23
CA PHE A 208 -9.49 -5.66 -11.52
C PHE A 208 -8.10 -5.47 -10.94
N MET A 209 -7.21 -4.87 -11.71
CA MET A 209 -5.86 -4.56 -11.27
C MET A 209 -5.44 -3.19 -11.74
N ASP A 210 -4.60 -2.55 -10.93
CA ASP A 210 -4.16 -1.20 -11.17
C ASP A 210 -2.87 -0.89 -10.38
N TYR A 211 -2.21 0.20 -10.74
CA TYR A 211 -1.11 0.81 -10.03
C TYR A 211 0.06 -0.15 -9.77
N PHE A 212 0.57 -0.75 -10.83
CA PHE A 212 1.75 -1.61 -10.77
C PHE A 212 3.01 -0.78 -10.51
N THR A 213 3.79 -1.16 -9.52
CA THR A 213 5.03 -0.45 -9.21
C THR A 213 6.21 -1.39 -9.07
N ILE A 214 7.39 -0.95 -9.52
CA ILE A 214 8.68 -1.60 -9.23
C ILE A 214 9.61 -0.51 -8.73
N LYS A 215 10.03 -0.60 -7.47
CA LYS A 215 10.85 0.42 -6.80
C LYS A 215 11.96 -0.23 -6.00
N VAL A 216 13.07 0.48 -5.84
CA VAL A 216 14.09 0.07 -4.87
C VAL A 216 13.45 0.04 -3.48
N PRO A 217 13.65 -1.01 -2.67
CA PRO A 217 13.11 -1.08 -1.33
C PRO A 217 13.54 0.13 -0.50
N VAL A 218 12.59 0.71 0.22
CA VAL A 218 12.88 1.82 1.12
C VAL A 218 13.60 1.26 2.34
N THR A 219 14.87 1.59 2.50
CA THR A 219 15.71 1.15 3.65
C THR A 219 15.95 2.26 4.66
N THR A 220 15.68 3.51 4.28
CA THR A 220 15.84 4.69 5.14
C THR A 220 14.63 5.59 4.98
N GLY A 221 14.07 6.03 6.09
CA GLY A 221 13.01 7.02 6.12
C GLY A 221 13.54 8.42 6.41
N LEU A 222 12.66 9.40 6.32
CA LEU A 222 12.91 10.76 6.75
C LEU A 222 13.27 10.78 8.24
N SER A 223 14.32 11.50 8.61
CA SER A 223 14.67 11.73 10.02
C SER A 223 13.95 12.98 10.54
N ILE A 224 13.30 12.85 11.68
CA ILE A 224 12.69 13.97 12.42
C ILE A 224 13.34 14.18 13.79
N GLU A 225 14.60 13.78 13.93
CA GLU A 225 15.37 13.88 15.19
C GLU A 225 15.61 15.33 15.60
N THR A 226 15.89 16.22 14.66
CA THR A 226 16.21 17.63 14.90
C THR A 226 15.15 18.59 14.40
N ASP A 227 14.54 18.26 13.27
CA ASP A 227 13.59 19.10 12.58
C ASP A 227 12.27 18.38 12.39
N PRO A 228 11.13 19.00 12.71
CA PRO A 228 9.83 18.40 12.48
C PRO A 228 9.56 18.27 10.99
N TYR A 229 8.82 17.22 10.61
CA TYR A 229 8.20 17.17 9.31
C TYR A 229 6.97 18.11 9.31
N VAL A 230 6.94 19.04 8.36
CA VAL A 230 5.83 19.98 8.19
C VAL A 230 5.36 19.90 6.73
N ALA A 231 4.09 19.64 6.51
CA ALA A 231 3.43 19.67 5.22
C ALA A 231 2.37 20.77 5.19
N ASP A 232 2.47 21.66 4.22
CA ASP A 232 1.50 22.72 3.91
C ASP A 232 0.75 22.45 2.60
N PHE A 233 1.02 21.27 1.97
CA PHE A 233 0.45 20.79 0.72
C PHE A 233 0.65 21.69 -0.52
N ALA A 234 1.16 22.91 -0.36
CA ALA A 234 1.49 23.79 -1.48
C ALA A 234 2.71 23.31 -2.27
N ASN A 235 3.69 22.73 -1.56
CA ASN A 235 4.98 22.33 -2.11
C ASN A 235 5.27 20.82 -1.95
N ARG A 236 4.47 20.10 -1.17
CA ARG A 236 4.76 18.72 -0.77
C ARG A 236 3.71 17.68 -1.20
N GLU A 237 2.76 18.07 -2.05
CA GLU A 237 1.75 17.15 -2.56
C GLU A 237 2.36 15.90 -3.20
N SER A 238 3.44 16.07 -3.98
CA SER A 238 4.12 14.97 -4.66
C SER A 238 4.82 13.97 -3.71
N GLU A 239 5.02 14.33 -2.46
CA GLU A 239 5.64 13.46 -1.45
C GLU A 239 4.62 12.52 -0.80
N TRP A 240 3.33 12.87 -0.88
CA TRP A 240 2.24 12.10 -0.33
C TRP A 240 1.60 11.23 -1.40
N TYR A 241 1.15 10.08 -1.02
CA TYR A 241 0.37 9.20 -1.90
C TYR A 241 -0.90 8.77 -1.20
N HIS A 242 -1.88 8.34 -1.96
CA HIS A 242 -3.15 7.92 -1.42
C HIS A 242 -3.48 6.50 -1.84
N TYR A 243 -4.13 5.79 -0.93
CA TYR A 243 -4.90 4.60 -1.26
C TYR A 243 -6.30 5.04 -1.60
N ASN A 244 -6.74 4.73 -2.82
CA ASN A 244 -8.12 5.00 -3.17
C ASN A 244 -9.02 4.06 -2.38
N PRO A 245 -9.91 4.59 -1.53
CA PRO A 245 -10.95 3.77 -0.98
C PRO A 245 -11.84 3.32 -2.13
N SER A 246 -11.88 2.04 -2.33
CA SER A 246 -12.60 1.41 -3.42
C SER A 246 -14.12 1.45 -3.27
N GLU A 247 -14.63 2.03 -2.22
CA GLU A 247 -16.06 2.28 -2.13
C GLU A 247 -16.39 3.54 -2.91
N SER A 248 -17.28 3.41 -3.89
CA SER A 248 -17.69 4.43 -4.87
C SER A 248 -18.23 5.73 -4.27
N HIS A 249 -18.04 5.94 -3.00
CA HIS A 249 -18.61 7.05 -2.24
C HIS A 249 -17.57 8.00 -1.69
N PHE A 250 -16.30 7.56 -1.60
CA PHE A 250 -15.18 8.42 -1.26
C PHE A 250 -14.54 8.93 -2.54
N GLU A 251 -14.32 10.21 -2.60
CA GLU A 251 -13.46 10.80 -3.62
C GLU A 251 -12.01 10.72 -3.13
N GLN A 252 -11.10 10.58 -4.08
CA GLN A 252 -9.67 10.65 -3.78
C GLN A 252 -9.34 11.97 -3.10
N TRP A 253 -8.31 11.95 -2.25
CA TRP A 253 -7.70 13.17 -1.78
C TRP A 253 -7.15 13.96 -2.97
N THR A 254 -7.55 15.18 -3.08
CA THR A 254 -7.15 16.09 -4.16
C THR A 254 -6.71 17.42 -3.58
N VAL A 255 -5.78 18.07 -4.27
CA VAL A 255 -5.42 19.45 -3.93
C VAL A 255 -6.56 20.37 -4.25
N ALA A 256 -6.91 21.22 -3.28
CA ALA A 256 -7.85 22.31 -3.45
C ALA A 256 -7.17 23.63 -3.10
N LYS A 257 -7.65 24.71 -3.68
CA LYS A 257 -7.13 26.05 -3.44
C LYS A 257 -8.28 27.05 -3.21
N ILE A 258 -8.16 27.83 -2.13
CA ILE A 258 -9.08 28.94 -1.86
C ILE A 258 -8.22 30.19 -1.62
N GLY A 259 -8.30 31.16 -2.53
CA GLY A 259 -7.37 32.29 -2.51
C GLY A 259 -5.93 31.82 -2.72
N ASP A 260 -5.07 32.16 -1.75
CA ASP A 260 -3.66 31.72 -1.75
C ASP A 260 -3.41 30.46 -0.92
N GLU A 261 -4.43 29.97 -0.21
CA GLU A 261 -4.30 28.79 0.64
C GLU A 261 -4.52 27.51 -0.18
N THR A 262 -3.58 26.58 -0.07
CA THR A 262 -3.63 25.24 -0.66
C THR A 262 -3.86 24.22 0.44
N PHE A 263 -4.77 23.28 0.22
CA PHE A 263 -5.09 22.22 1.19
C PHE A 263 -5.51 20.94 0.47
N MET A 264 -5.47 19.83 1.19
CA MET A 264 -5.96 18.55 0.69
C MET A 264 -7.44 18.39 1.05
N LYS A 265 -8.20 17.88 0.09
CA LYS A 265 -9.64 17.67 0.22
C LYS A 265 -10.03 16.28 -0.22
N THR A 266 -10.93 15.66 0.55
CA THR A 266 -11.72 14.50 0.11
C THR A 266 -13.19 14.69 0.51
N GLN A 267 -14.09 13.89 -0.04
CA GLN A 267 -15.50 13.93 0.29
C GLN A 267 -16.14 12.55 0.18
N VAL A 268 -17.27 12.38 0.87
CA VAL A 268 -18.13 11.23 0.74
C VAL A 268 -19.40 11.67 0.03
N THR A 269 -19.69 11.09 -1.14
CA THR A 269 -20.74 11.58 -2.03
C THR A 269 -22.06 10.86 -1.87
N ARG A 270 -22.12 9.76 -1.11
CA ARG A 270 -23.33 8.94 -0.99
C ARG A 270 -23.63 8.57 0.45
N ASP A 271 -24.90 8.62 0.78
CA ASP A 271 -25.46 8.15 2.05
C ASP A 271 -25.83 6.67 1.94
N ASP A 272 -25.05 5.80 2.58
CA ASP A 272 -25.30 4.36 2.63
C ASP A 272 -26.05 3.93 3.89
N ALA A 273 -26.30 4.83 4.84
CA ALA A 273 -27.05 4.53 6.07
C ALA A 273 -28.47 4.03 5.77
N GLY A 274 -29.07 4.47 4.66
CA GLY A 274 -30.38 3.99 4.19
C GLY A 274 -30.38 2.60 3.55
N LEU A 275 -29.20 2.03 3.26
CA LEU A 275 -29.06 0.71 2.63
C LEU A 275 -28.69 -0.40 3.61
N GLY A 276 -28.58 -0.10 4.93
CA GLY A 276 -28.20 -1.07 5.95
C GLY A 276 -26.75 -1.60 5.82
N LEU A 277 -25.93 -0.91 5.06
CA LEU A 277 -24.52 -1.26 4.92
C LEU A 277 -23.78 -0.77 6.16
N THR A 278 -23.18 -1.70 6.87
CA THR A 278 -22.26 -1.39 7.98
C THR A 278 -21.00 -0.74 7.39
N TYR A 279 -20.82 0.50 7.73
CA TYR A 279 -19.64 1.26 7.37
C TYR A 279 -18.40 0.63 8.03
N LYS A 280 -17.48 0.15 7.21
CA LYS A 280 -16.11 -0.11 7.69
C LYS A 280 -15.31 1.14 7.42
N PRO A 281 -14.49 1.61 8.39
CA PRO A 281 -13.55 2.67 8.12
C PRO A 281 -12.82 2.32 6.83
N CYS A 282 -12.94 3.16 5.84
CA CYS A 282 -12.28 2.91 4.59
C CYS A 282 -10.81 3.30 4.75
N PRO A 283 -9.86 2.42 4.44
CA PRO A 283 -8.44 2.73 4.49
C PRO A 283 -8.01 3.63 3.32
N GLY A 284 -8.81 4.62 2.98
CA GLY A 284 -8.44 5.69 2.08
C GLY A 284 -7.43 6.59 2.74
N ALA A 285 -6.25 6.06 3.00
CA ALA A 285 -5.22 6.81 3.66
C ALA A 285 -4.54 7.77 2.69
N TYR A 286 -4.36 9.00 3.12
CA TYR A 286 -3.44 9.95 2.52
C TYR A 286 -2.14 9.86 3.32
N VAL A 287 -1.11 9.24 2.72
CA VAL A 287 0.07 8.74 3.43
C VAL A 287 1.26 9.66 3.26
N ALA A 288 1.83 10.08 4.38
CA ALA A 288 3.05 10.89 4.45
C ALA A 288 4.30 10.09 3.99
N PRO A 289 5.39 10.78 3.66
CA PRO A 289 6.67 10.13 3.48
C PRO A 289 7.06 9.26 4.68
N VAL A 290 7.64 8.10 4.40
CA VAL A 290 8.10 7.18 5.44
C VAL A 290 9.14 7.81 6.35
N MET A 291 9.06 7.55 7.65
CA MET A 291 9.95 8.11 8.68
C MET A 291 10.76 6.99 9.35
N SER A 292 12.03 7.24 9.60
CA SER A 292 12.89 6.37 10.42
C SER A 292 12.76 6.78 11.87
N LEU A 293 12.18 5.92 12.70
CA LEU A 293 11.95 6.18 14.12
C LEU A 293 12.62 5.11 14.98
N LYS A 294 12.97 5.46 16.20
CA LYS A 294 13.63 4.58 17.15
C LYS A 294 12.68 4.21 18.28
N LYS A 295 12.92 3.05 18.83
CA LYS A 295 12.26 2.61 20.05
C LYS A 295 12.41 3.67 21.16
N GLY A 296 11.30 4.02 21.78
CA GLY A 296 11.26 5.04 22.82
C GLY A 296 10.98 6.45 22.31
N ASP A 297 11.10 6.73 21.01
CA ASP A 297 10.76 8.05 20.49
C ASP A 297 9.30 8.39 20.79
N ILE A 298 9.10 9.58 21.36
CA ILE A 298 7.76 10.15 21.59
C ILE A 298 7.46 11.07 20.43
N ILE A 299 6.55 10.63 19.59
CA ILE A 299 6.14 11.34 18.39
C ILE A 299 4.83 12.06 18.66
N LYS A 300 4.83 13.38 18.43
CA LYS A 300 3.63 14.20 18.45
C LYS A 300 3.23 14.56 17.02
N ALA A 301 1.98 14.36 16.70
CA ALA A 301 1.38 14.85 15.47
C ALA A 301 0.36 15.94 15.78
N THR A 302 0.34 16.99 14.94
CA THR A 302 -0.62 18.08 15.01
C THR A 302 -1.07 18.39 13.59
N PHE A 303 -2.36 18.58 13.37
CA PHE A 303 -2.89 18.93 12.07
C PHE A 303 -4.09 19.87 12.17
N ASP A 304 -4.21 20.75 11.16
CA ASP A 304 -5.34 21.64 10.99
C ASP A 304 -6.30 21.08 9.97
N TYR A 305 -7.58 21.07 10.28
CA TYR A 305 -8.61 20.45 9.46
C TYR A 305 -9.94 21.20 9.53
N SER A 306 -10.87 20.85 8.64
CA SER A 306 -12.30 21.13 8.83
C SER A 306 -13.14 19.99 8.27
N ILE A 307 -14.28 19.74 8.89
CA ILE A 307 -15.28 18.76 8.45
C ILE A 307 -16.56 19.51 8.11
N ILE A 308 -16.90 19.60 6.83
CA ILE A 308 -18.07 20.28 6.34
C ILE A 308 -19.17 19.26 6.09
N ILE A 309 -20.21 19.31 6.92
CA ILE A 309 -21.33 18.38 6.88
C ILE A 309 -22.40 18.92 5.92
N LYS A 310 -23.11 18.05 5.21
CA LYS A 310 -24.31 18.44 4.46
C LYS A 310 -25.42 18.80 5.43
N ALA A 311 -26.16 19.85 5.11
CA ALA A 311 -27.29 20.33 5.91
C ALA A 311 -28.40 19.28 6.16
N SER A 312 -28.43 18.21 5.36
CA SER A 312 -29.37 17.10 5.49
C SER A 312 -28.88 15.97 6.39
N ALA A 313 -27.64 16.05 6.90
CA ALA A 313 -27.12 15.02 7.79
C ALA A 313 -27.74 15.15 9.20
N PRO A 314 -28.07 14.02 9.88
CA PRO A 314 -28.54 14.08 11.25
C PRO A 314 -27.50 14.70 12.18
N GLU A 315 -27.89 15.64 13.06
CA GLU A 315 -27.01 16.34 14.00
C GLU A 315 -26.27 15.41 14.98
N SER A 316 -26.72 14.16 15.13
CA SER A 316 -26.15 13.18 16.07
C SER A 316 -25.04 12.30 15.50
N MET A 317 -24.64 12.51 14.25
CA MET A 317 -23.64 11.66 13.60
C MET A 317 -22.25 12.28 13.66
N GLU A 318 -21.40 11.65 14.42
CA GLU A 318 -19.99 12.04 14.52
C GLU A 318 -19.21 11.61 13.28
N GLN A 319 -18.38 12.51 12.80
CA GLN A 319 -17.49 12.30 11.66
C GLN A 319 -16.07 12.66 12.09
N TYR A 320 -15.10 11.93 11.57
CA TYR A 320 -13.73 12.03 12.02
C TYR A 320 -12.77 12.14 10.86
N ILE A 321 -11.71 12.94 11.05
CA ILE A 321 -10.46 12.84 10.33
C ILE A 321 -9.40 12.34 11.30
N ARG A 322 -8.82 11.19 11.05
CA ARG A 322 -7.91 10.52 11.97
C ARG A 322 -6.56 10.25 11.33
N LEU A 323 -5.51 10.50 12.09
CA LEU A 323 -4.15 10.14 11.73
C LEU A 323 -3.79 8.82 12.40
N TYR A 324 -3.46 7.85 11.58
CA TYR A 324 -2.97 6.54 12.01
C TYR A 324 -1.52 6.36 11.65
N MET A 325 -0.85 5.47 12.37
CA MET A 325 0.52 5.03 12.11
C MET A 325 0.52 3.54 11.75
N ALA A 326 1.42 3.17 10.85
CA ALA A 326 1.67 1.81 10.43
C ALA A 326 3.18 1.52 10.34
N ASP A 327 3.58 0.28 10.54
CA ASP A 327 4.94 -0.23 10.34
C ASP A 327 5.15 -0.81 8.94
N LYS A 328 4.11 -0.81 8.12
CA LYS A 328 4.10 -1.30 6.74
C LYS A 328 3.29 -0.39 5.85
N ASP A 329 3.73 -0.29 4.61
CA ASP A 329 3.01 0.43 3.56
C ASP A 329 1.85 -0.43 2.99
N MET A 330 0.88 -0.73 3.86
CA MET A 330 -0.29 -1.56 3.54
C MET A 330 -1.55 -0.91 4.14
N PRO A 331 -2.69 -0.89 3.40
CA PRO A 331 -3.92 -0.25 3.88
C PRO A 331 -4.43 -0.78 5.22
N ASP A 332 -4.31 -2.07 5.45
CA ASP A 332 -4.76 -2.77 6.66
C ASP A 332 -3.78 -2.65 7.84
N ALA A 333 -2.59 -2.10 7.61
CA ALA A 333 -1.60 -1.86 8.65
C ALA A 333 -1.83 -0.56 9.45
N PHE A 334 -2.65 0.38 8.93
CA PHE A 334 -2.96 1.64 9.61
C PHE A 334 -3.97 1.43 10.74
N THR A 335 -3.53 0.81 11.82
CA THR A 335 -4.38 0.45 12.98
C THR A 335 -4.06 1.24 14.24
N THR A 336 -2.91 1.88 14.32
CA THR A 336 -2.46 2.61 15.50
C THR A 336 -2.86 4.08 15.42
N LEU A 337 -3.90 4.47 16.15
CA LEU A 337 -4.40 5.85 16.19
C LEU A 337 -3.37 6.77 16.87
N VAL A 338 -3.01 7.86 16.19
CA VAL A 338 -2.10 8.88 16.71
C VAL A 338 -2.87 10.12 17.15
N ALA A 339 -3.78 10.63 16.30
CA ALA A 339 -4.57 11.82 16.61
C ALA A 339 -5.94 11.75 15.90
N SER A 340 -6.95 12.39 16.49
CA SER A 340 -8.32 12.42 15.97
C SER A 340 -8.87 13.84 15.97
N GLY A 341 -9.43 14.27 14.85
CA GLY A 341 -10.19 15.47 14.69
C GLY A 341 -11.68 15.14 14.53
N ASP A 342 -12.53 15.73 15.37
CA ASP A 342 -13.96 15.45 15.50
C ASP A 342 -14.83 16.73 15.55
N ASP A 343 -14.24 17.88 15.28
CA ASP A 343 -15.01 19.14 15.20
C ASP A 343 -15.78 19.18 13.87
N ASN A 344 -17.09 19.03 14.00
CA ASN A 344 -18.04 19.00 12.90
C ASN A 344 -18.73 20.35 12.66
N SER A 345 -18.21 21.46 13.19
CA SER A 345 -18.76 22.81 13.01
C SER A 345 -18.66 23.33 11.58
N GLY A 346 -17.73 22.79 10.80
CA GLY A 346 -17.37 23.31 9.49
C GLY A 346 -16.26 24.36 9.53
N ASP A 347 -15.91 24.85 10.72
CA ASP A 347 -14.82 25.78 10.94
C ASP A 347 -13.46 25.03 10.94
N ARG A 348 -12.39 25.81 10.80
CA ARG A 348 -11.04 25.26 10.92
C ARG A 348 -10.71 24.97 12.38
N ALA A 349 -10.32 23.74 12.66
CA ALA A 349 -9.94 23.25 13.97
C ALA A 349 -8.54 22.62 13.92
N THR A 350 -7.93 22.44 15.08
CA THR A 350 -6.64 21.77 15.23
C THR A 350 -6.78 20.52 16.09
N ALA A 351 -6.28 19.40 15.61
CA ALA A 351 -6.17 18.18 16.38
C ALA A 351 -4.71 17.84 16.66
N SER A 352 -4.45 17.20 17.80
CA SER A 352 -3.12 16.71 18.13
C SER A 352 -3.19 15.43 18.96
N GLY A 353 -2.14 14.63 18.86
CA GLY A 353 -1.97 13.43 19.66
C GLY A 353 -0.50 13.02 19.70
N SER A 354 -0.18 12.07 20.57
CA SER A 354 1.19 11.59 20.73
C SER A 354 1.21 10.08 20.87
N ILE A 355 2.29 9.48 20.39
CA ILE A 355 2.54 8.04 20.49
C ILE A 355 4.00 7.79 20.82
N THR A 356 4.26 6.71 21.57
CA THR A 356 5.61 6.24 21.84
C THR A 356 5.94 5.05 20.96
N ILE A 357 7.07 5.11 20.26
CA ILE A 357 7.51 4.06 19.31
C ILE A 357 8.01 2.84 20.07
N GLN A 358 7.49 1.67 19.71
CA GLN A 358 7.76 0.42 20.43
C GLN A 358 8.98 -0.36 19.92
N ALA A 359 9.41 -0.11 18.67
CA ALA A 359 10.57 -0.75 18.04
C ALA A 359 11.23 0.20 17.05
N ASP A 360 12.52 -0.01 16.78
CA ASP A 360 13.21 0.68 15.69
C ASP A 360 12.59 0.25 14.35
N GLY A 361 12.37 1.20 13.45
CA GLY A 361 11.80 0.86 12.15
C GLY A 361 11.46 2.04 11.26
N LEU A 362 10.86 1.67 10.14
CA LEU A 362 10.24 2.60 9.21
C LEU A 362 8.75 2.68 9.52
N TYR A 363 8.25 3.90 9.64
CA TYR A 363 6.87 4.15 10.01
C TYR A 363 6.19 5.06 9.00
N TYR A 364 4.94 4.75 8.71
CA TYR A 364 4.06 5.47 7.80
C TYR A 364 2.93 6.13 8.60
N PHE A 365 2.60 7.37 8.26
CA PHE A 365 1.51 8.11 8.88
C PHE A 365 0.46 8.39 7.81
N GLY A 366 -0.78 8.03 8.07
CA GLY A 366 -1.85 8.15 7.08
C GLY A 366 -3.14 8.72 7.67
N TYR A 367 -3.77 9.64 6.94
CA TYR A 367 -5.07 10.20 7.27
C TYR A 367 -6.19 9.35 6.73
N LEU A 368 -7.07 8.92 7.62
CA LEU A 368 -8.32 8.26 7.29
C LEU A 368 -9.48 9.17 7.67
N VAL A 369 -10.51 9.18 6.85
CA VAL A 369 -11.77 9.85 7.16
C VAL A 369 -12.83 8.80 7.50
N GLU A 370 -13.57 9.04 8.56
CA GLU A 370 -14.62 8.16 9.01
C GLU A 370 -15.93 8.94 9.08
N THR A 371 -16.95 8.46 8.41
CA THR A 371 -18.28 9.07 8.41
C THR A 371 -19.37 8.04 8.13
N PRO A 372 -20.50 8.09 8.83
CA PRO A 372 -21.65 7.25 8.53
C PRO A 372 -22.56 7.80 7.45
N VAL A 373 -22.32 9.04 6.98
CA VAL A 373 -23.17 9.74 6.02
C VAL A 373 -22.36 10.51 4.99
N SER A 374 -23.03 10.94 3.92
CA SER A 374 -22.43 11.83 2.94
C SER A 374 -21.96 13.14 3.59
N THR A 375 -20.69 13.49 3.39
CA THR A 375 -20.13 14.78 3.75
C THR A 375 -20.05 15.71 2.55
N GLN A 376 -19.90 16.99 2.82
CA GLN A 376 -19.58 17.96 1.78
C GLN A 376 -18.08 18.01 1.55
N ALA A 377 -17.27 18.00 2.59
CA ALA A 377 -15.83 17.93 2.51
C ALA A 377 -15.17 17.52 3.83
N PHE A 378 -14.04 16.84 3.73
CA PHE A 378 -12.97 16.79 4.72
C PHE A 378 -11.80 17.56 4.15
N ASN A 379 -11.35 18.59 4.84
CA ASN A 379 -10.21 19.40 4.44
C ASN A 379 -9.08 19.22 5.43
N LEU A 380 -7.87 19.09 4.93
CA LEU A 380 -6.62 19.00 5.70
C LEU A 380 -5.72 20.14 5.24
N TYR A 381 -5.45 21.10 6.11
CA TYR A 381 -4.75 22.36 5.79
C TYR A 381 -3.25 22.26 6.05
N SER A 382 -2.86 21.59 7.12
CA SER A 382 -1.46 21.42 7.50
C SER A 382 -1.26 20.18 8.34
N THR A 383 -0.05 19.68 8.34
CA THR A 383 0.38 18.56 9.18
C THR A 383 1.77 18.83 9.72
N LYS A 384 1.95 18.61 11.00
CA LYS A 384 3.27 18.63 11.66
C LYS A 384 3.46 17.31 12.41
N ILE A 385 4.56 16.62 12.15
CA ILE A 385 4.98 15.41 12.87
C ILE A 385 6.36 15.67 13.44
N GLU A 386 6.49 15.58 14.75
CA GLU A 386 7.71 15.95 15.47
C GLU A 386 8.05 14.93 16.56
N LYS A 387 9.34 14.74 16.80
CA LYS A 387 9.83 14.05 17.97
C LYS A 387 9.90 15.03 19.13
N THR A 388 9.17 14.76 20.21
CA THR A 388 9.11 15.64 21.38
C THR A 388 9.95 15.14 22.55
N GLY A 389 10.42 13.90 22.49
CA GLY A 389 11.24 13.30 23.53
C GLY A 389 11.55 11.84 23.26
N THR A 390 12.14 11.21 24.25
CA THR A 390 12.40 9.77 24.24
C THR A 390 12.00 9.18 25.58
N ASP A 391 11.20 8.13 25.58
CA ASP A 391 10.88 7.32 26.75
C ASP A 391 11.92 6.19 26.86
N PRO A 392 12.84 6.24 27.80
CA PRO A 392 13.85 5.20 27.96
C PRO A 392 13.27 3.86 28.45
N ASN A 393 12.01 3.86 28.91
CA ASN A 393 11.37 2.69 29.52
C ASN A 393 10.50 1.89 28.54
N VAL A 394 10.44 2.27 27.29
CA VAL A 394 9.67 1.55 26.27
C VAL A 394 10.20 0.12 26.13
N GLY A 395 9.31 -0.84 26.29
CA GLY A 395 9.61 -2.27 26.34
C GLY A 395 10.05 -2.81 27.70
N MET A 396 10.06 -1.96 28.72
CA MET A 396 9.90 -2.42 30.09
C MET A 396 8.40 -2.56 30.38
N GLN A 397 7.73 -3.45 29.66
CA GLN A 397 6.36 -3.80 30.02
C GLN A 397 6.38 -4.49 31.36
N ASN A 398 5.49 -4.07 32.26
CA ASN A 398 4.96 -4.97 33.27
C ASN A 398 4.36 -6.14 32.48
N THR A 399 5.05 -7.27 32.46
CA THR A 399 4.53 -8.50 31.85
C THR A 399 3.15 -8.75 32.45
N GLU A 400 2.16 -8.95 31.58
CA GLU A 400 0.78 -9.17 31.99
C GLU A 400 0.70 -10.24 33.08
N ALA A 401 -0.19 -10.00 34.05
CA ALA A 401 -0.27 -10.71 35.30
C ALA A 401 -0.52 -12.24 35.20
N GLU A 402 -0.89 -12.75 34.05
CA GLU A 402 -1.22 -14.17 33.88
C GLU A 402 -0.02 -15.10 33.62
N GLU A 403 1.10 -14.60 33.06
CA GLU A 403 2.31 -15.44 32.86
C GLU A 403 3.42 -15.17 33.86
N SER A 404 3.51 -13.97 34.43
CA SER A 404 4.61 -13.59 35.31
C SER A 404 4.42 -14.03 36.78
N GLY A 405 3.20 -14.26 37.21
CA GLY A 405 2.87 -14.56 38.59
C GLY A 405 2.95 -13.36 39.55
N TYR A 406 3.01 -12.13 39.04
CA TYR A 406 2.98 -10.90 39.83
C TYR A 406 2.55 -9.68 38.97
N TYR A 407 2.07 -8.63 39.66
CA TYR A 407 1.76 -7.31 39.05
C TYR A 407 1.87 -6.23 40.11
N VAL A 408 2.04 -4.97 39.68
CA VAL A 408 2.07 -3.79 40.56
C VAL A 408 0.74 -3.05 40.41
N ALA A 409 0.05 -2.86 41.53
CA ALA A 409 -1.19 -2.09 41.62
C ALA A 409 -0.99 -0.89 42.56
N GLY A 410 -0.86 0.31 42.00
CA GLY A 410 -0.48 1.49 42.78
C GLY A 410 0.90 1.33 43.42
N HIS A 411 0.96 1.39 44.75
CA HIS A 411 2.18 1.18 45.54
C HIS A 411 2.29 -0.21 46.15
N THR A 412 1.60 -1.20 45.59
CA THR A 412 1.62 -2.57 46.09
C THR A 412 2.04 -3.53 44.99
N LEU A 413 3.04 -4.37 45.25
CA LEU A 413 3.39 -5.51 44.44
C LEU A 413 2.49 -6.70 44.86
N CYS A 414 1.64 -7.16 43.95
CA CYS A 414 0.74 -8.29 44.12
C CYS A 414 1.35 -9.55 43.50
N LEU A 415 1.30 -10.67 44.20
CA LEU A 415 1.84 -11.95 43.72
C LEU A 415 0.67 -12.90 43.46
N ALA A 416 0.62 -13.47 42.25
CA ALA A 416 -0.42 -14.39 41.79
C ALA A 416 0.05 -15.84 41.89
N GLY A 417 0.22 -16.35 43.13
CA GLY A 417 0.64 -17.72 43.39
C GLY A 417 1.28 -17.88 44.76
N ASP A 418 1.41 -19.15 45.22
CA ASP A 418 2.07 -19.49 46.44
C ASP A 418 3.57 -19.64 46.24
N TYR A 419 4.33 -18.66 46.71
CA TYR A 419 5.78 -18.65 46.58
C TYR A 419 6.44 -18.87 47.93
N GLN A 420 7.26 -19.93 48.04
CA GLN A 420 8.00 -20.24 49.24
C GLN A 420 9.06 -19.22 49.57
N THR A 421 9.59 -18.57 48.52
CA THR A 421 10.60 -17.54 48.67
C THR A 421 10.39 -16.42 47.66
N VAL A 422 10.35 -15.19 48.16
CA VAL A 422 10.30 -13.95 47.39
C VAL A 422 11.51 -13.11 47.72
N ARG A 423 12.27 -12.73 46.70
CA ARG A 423 13.43 -11.85 46.83
C ARG A 423 13.29 -10.68 45.89
N ILE A 424 13.59 -9.48 46.38
CA ILE A 424 13.63 -8.24 45.59
C ILE A 424 15.04 -7.70 45.67
N TYR A 425 15.59 -7.33 44.54
CA TYR A 425 16.90 -6.72 44.39
C TYR A 425 16.74 -5.35 43.72
N ASN A 426 17.58 -4.39 44.13
CA ASN A 426 17.67 -3.10 43.45
C ASN A 426 18.47 -3.23 42.14
N GLU A 427 18.59 -2.13 41.39
CA GLU A 427 19.33 -2.06 40.12
C GLU A 427 20.83 -2.43 40.24
N ASN A 428 21.41 -2.29 41.43
CA ASN A 428 22.81 -2.66 41.75
C ASN A 428 22.95 -4.12 42.14
N GLY A 429 21.87 -4.91 42.10
CA GLY A 429 21.84 -6.33 42.48
C GLY A 429 21.89 -6.56 44.00
N GLN A 430 21.67 -5.53 44.82
CA GLN A 430 21.60 -5.66 46.26
C GLN A 430 20.22 -6.17 46.67
N LEU A 431 20.18 -7.14 47.59
CA LEU A 431 18.95 -7.71 48.16
C LEU A 431 18.28 -6.65 49.02
N VAL A 432 17.05 -6.26 48.64
CA VAL A 432 16.24 -5.26 49.36
C VAL A 432 15.20 -5.96 50.24
N LEU A 433 14.63 -7.07 49.78
CA LEU A 433 13.64 -7.84 50.51
C LEU A 433 13.88 -9.35 50.34
N HIS A 434 13.71 -10.09 51.43
CA HIS A 434 13.62 -11.54 51.41
C HIS A 434 12.46 -11.97 52.32
N THR A 435 11.44 -12.53 51.74
CA THR A 435 10.24 -13.05 52.49
C THR A 435 9.71 -14.30 51.80
N GLY A 436 8.71 -14.94 52.40
CA GLY A 436 7.99 -16.06 51.81
C GLY A 436 6.50 -16.02 52.20
N ASN A 437 5.69 -16.81 51.50
CA ASN A 437 4.24 -16.95 51.75
C ASN A 437 3.49 -15.62 51.90
N THR A 438 3.77 -14.69 50.99
CA THR A 438 3.05 -13.41 50.91
C THR A 438 2.41 -13.27 49.54
N ASP A 439 1.24 -12.68 49.51
CA ASP A 439 0.51 -12.33 48.29
C ASP A 439 0.64 -10.85 47.94
N ARG A 440 1.20 -10.03 48.85
CA ARG A 440 1.34 -8.58 48.70
C ARG A 440 2.60 -8.07 49.41
N ILE A 441 3.19 -7.06 48.80
CA ILE A 441 4.35 -6.33 49.35
C ILE A 441 4.11 -4.84 49.10
N GLU A 442 4.10 -4.05 50.19
CA GLU A 442 3.95 -2.60 50.12
C GLU A 442 5.29 -1.97 49.65
N LEU A 443 5.19 -1.07 48.70
CA LEU A 443 6.33 -0.41 48.03
C LEU A 443 6.57 1.04 48.49
N ASP A 444 5.81 1.54 49.44
CA ASP A 444 5.86 2.93 49.94
C ASP A 444 7.23 3.33 50.51
N THR A 445 8.01 2.36 50.94
CA THR A 445 9.35 2.59 51.50
C THR A 445 10.49 2.37 50.49
N TYR A 446 10.14 2.05 49.24
CA TYR A 446 11.12 1.81 48.19
C TYR A 446 11.38 3.11 47.44
N GLU A 447 12.64 3.36 47.13
CA GLU A 447 13.02 4.48 46.29
C GLU A 447 12.50 4.23 44.83
N SER A 448 12.20 5.35 44.14
CA SER A 448 11.85 5.24 42.72
C SER A 448 12.99 4.60 41.92
N GLY A 449 12.68 3.56 41.17
CA GLY A 449 13.71 2.81 40.42
C GLY A 449 13.25 1.47 39.91
N VAL A 450 14.16 0.73 39.29
CA VAL A 450 13.94 -0.61 38.76
C VAL A 450 14.35 -1.66 39.78
N TYR A 451 13.47 -2.61 40.03
CA TYR A 451 13.71 -3.73 40.94
C TYR A 451 13.60 -5.07 40.21
N ILE A 452 14.42 -6.02 40.60
CA ILE A 452 14.41 -7.40 40.11
C ILE A 452 13.70 -8.26 41.16
N LEU A 453 12.71 -9.01 40.73
CA LEU A 453 11.95 -9.93 41.54
C LEU A 453 12.37 -11.37 41.25
N SER A 454 12.59 -12.17 42.29
CA SER A 454 12.82 -13.62 42.19
C SER A 454 11.79 -14.36 43.05
N LEU A 455 11.01 -15.19 42.42
CA LEU A 455 9.91 -15.96 43.01
C LEU A 455 10.23 -17.45 42.93
N THR A 456 10.28 -18.14 44.06
CA THR A 456 10.59 -19.58 44.10
C THR A 456 9.43 -20.37 44.68
N SER A 457 8.98 -21.40 43.94
CA SER A 457 8.00 -22.38 44.36
C SER A 457 8.54 -23.78 44.05
N GLY A 458 8.83 -24.57 45.12
CA GLY A 458 9.48 -25.87 44.98
C GLY A 458 10.88 -25.74 44.36
N SER A 459 11.12 -26.43 43.26
CA SER A 459 12.39 -26.38 42.50
C SER A 459 12.38 -25.34 41.37
N VAL A 460 11.28 -24.60 41.16
CA VAL A 460 11.13 -23.64 40.08
C VAL A 460 11.34 -22.23 40.62
N THR A 461 12.24 -21.50 39.98
CA THR A 461 12.44 -20.08 40.25
C THR A 461 12.08 -19.26 39.00
N LYS A 462 11.16 -18.31 39.18
CA LYS A 462 10.82 -17.29 38.17
C LYS A 462 11.50 -15.99 38.55
N THR A 463 11.99 -15.28 37.54
CA THR A 463 12.56 -13.94 37.74
C THR A 463 11.77 -12.94 36.90
N GLY A 464 11.59 -11.76 37.45
CA GLY A 464 10.91 -10.67 36.76
C GLY A 464 11.47 -9.33 37.22
N LYS A 465 10.96 -8.24 36.67
CA LYS A 465 11.32 -6.87 37.10
C LYS A 465 10.06 -6.01 37.21
N PHE A 466 10.07 -5.07 38.14
CA PHE A 466 9.02 -4.07 38.28
C PHE A 466 9.64 -2.71 38.56
N ILE A 467 8.84 -1.67 38.42
CA ILE A 467 9.24 -0.29 38.60
C ILE A 467 8.45 0.31 39.75
N VAL A 468 9.14 0.97 40.67
CA VAL A 468 8.57 1.85 41.69
C VAL A 468 8.68 3.28 41.15
N LYS A 469 7.56 3.98 41.07
CA LYS A 469 7.46 5.37 40.55
C LYS A 469 7.53 6.38 41.67
#